data_7e221f4168558d56eb97394ac94b5eb6
#
_entry.id   7e221f4168558d56eb97394ac94b5eb6
#
_cell.length_a   1.000
_cell.length_b   1.000
_cell.length_c   1.000
_cell.angle_alpha   90.00
_cell.angle_beta   90.00
_cell.angle_gamma   90.00
#
_symmetry.space_group_name_H-M   'P 1'
#
loop_
_entity.id
_entity.type
_entity.pdbx_description
1 polymer ?
#
loop_
_entity_poly.entity_id
_entity_poly.type
_entity_poly.pdbx_seq_one_letter_code
_entity_poly.pdbx_strand_id
1 'polypeptide(L)'
;MDRIIAAVVAGVIALAPMAATAQDYGRYSDAAAQTELSRIADVRMAVMVPMRDGVGLATNVYRPKNAPGPLPTVFVRTPYNELANNARTTRTALTWISRGYAFVIQNERGRYFSGGDYQILGYPQTDGYDALTWIAAQPWSNGKVGTLGCSSSAEWQLALAAQNHPAHAAMVPQASGAGIGKVGRFQEQGNWYTGGVPRSLFFVWLYGVDNPLRAQIPVDIDQETRARLVRYNDLDAKKPEVNWPSQIRHLPVDQMLSDLGEPPATFEQLIARTPADPAWRQGGLYHDDMG
;
A
#
# COMPACT_ATOMS: atom_id res chain seq x y z
N MET A 1 -0.19 -44.80 60.57
CA MET A 1 0.70 -44.10 59.61
C MET A 1 0.02 -44.12 58.25
N ASP A 2 -0.97 -43.22 58.10
CA ASP A 2 -1.85 -43.16 56.94
C ASP A 2 -1.34 -42.07 55.98
N ARG A 3 -1.01 -42.48 54.78
CA ARG A 3 -0.61 -41.57 53.70
C ARG A 3 -1.87 -41.10 52.96
N ILE A 4 -2.22 -39.85 53.12
CA ILE A 4 -3.25 -39.17 52.32
C ILE A 4 -2.61 -38.81 50.97
N ILE A 5 -3.10 -39.44 49.89
CA ILE A 5 -2.76 -39.09 48.50
C ILE A 5 -3.80 -38.04 48.06
N ALA A 6 -3.35 -36.81 47.93
CA ALA A 6 -4.17 -35.74 47.30
C ALA A 6 -4.07 -35.85 45.76
N ALA A 7 -5.18 -36.19 45.12
CA ALA A 7 -5.30 -36.17 43.68
C ALA A 7 -5.57 -34.73 43.21
N VAL A 8 -4.63 -34.15 42.49
CA VAL A 8 -4.82 -32.88 41.77
C VAL A 8 -5.49 -33.19 40.43
N VAL A 9 -6.74 -32.87 40.31
CA VAL A 9 -7.45 -32.89 39.03
C VAL A 9 -7.11 -31.62 38.27
N ALA A 10 -6.20 -31.69 37.33
CA ALA A 10 -5.93 -30.63 36.38
C ALA A 10 -7.06 -30.62 35.33
N GLY A 11 -7.98 -29.67 35.45
CA GLY A 11 -9.00 -29.43 34.44
C GLY A 11 -8.37 -28.81 33.20
N VAL A 12 -8.16 -29.59 32.16
CA VAL A 12 -7.82 -29.08 30.81
C VAL A 12 -9.10 -28.49 30.24
N ILE A 13 -9.20 -27.14 30.26
CA ILE A 13 -10.21 -26.42 29.50
C ILE A 13 -9.75 -26.50 28.04
N ALA A 14 -10.30 -27.43 27.27
CA ALA A 14 -10.17 -27.47 25.83
C ALA A 14 -10.91 -26.27 25.25
N LEU A 15 -10.18 -25.19 24.95
CA LEU A 15 -10.65 -24.14 24.05
C LEU A 15 -10.81 -24.77 22.67
N ALA A 16 -12.00 -25.23 22.34
CA ALA A 16 -12.33 -25.58 20.97
C ALA A 16 -12.13 -24.34 20.10
N PRO A 17 -11.33 -24.38 19.01
CA PRO A 17 -11.27 -23.28 18.10
C PRO A 17 -12.67 -23.14 17.48
N MET A 18 -13.38 -22.06 17.80
CA MET A 18 -14.50 -21.65 16.96
C MET A 18 -13.94 -21.34 15.58
N ALA A 19 -14.01 -22.30 14.70
CA ALA A 19 -13.84 -22.05 13.27
C ALA A 19 -14.99 -21.15 12.83
N ALA A 20 -14.80 -19.84 12.99
CA ALA A 20 -15.68 -18.87 12.34
C ALA A 20 -15.57 -19.18 10.85
N THR A 21 -16.64 -19.69 10.24
CA THR A 21 -16.72 -19.84 8.79
C THR A 21 -16.45 -18.47 8.20
N ALA A 22 -15.34 -18.36 7.49
CA ALA A 22 -14.89 -17.10 6.93
C ALA A 22 -15.98 -16.59 5.98
N GLN A 23 -16.67 -15.53 6.36
CA GLN A 23 -17.71 -14.95 5.54
C GLN A 23 -17.12 -14.37 4.26
N ASP A 24 -17.68 -14.76 3.12
CA ASP A 24 -17.24 -14.27 1.80
C ASP A 24 -17.88 -12.90 1.52
N TYR A 25 -17.20 -11.84 1.92
CA TYR A 25 -17.64 -10.47 1.67
C TYR A 25 -17.50 -10.05 0.19
N GLY A 26 -16.83 -10.83 -0.62
CA GLY A 26 -16.71 -10.58 -2.06
C GLY A 26 -18.06 -10.56 -2.79
N ARG A 27 -19.06 -11.27 -2.23
CA ARG A 27 -20.43 -11.35 -2.76
C ARG A 27 -21.37 -10.25 -2.28
N TYR A 28 -20.95 -9.41 -1.35
CA TYR A 28 -21.80 -8.31 -0.88
C TYR A 28 -21.96 -7.25 -1.96
N SER A 29 -23.19 -6.72 -2.10
CA SER A 29 -23.36 -5.44 -2.79
C SER A 29 -22.62 -4.32 -2.05
N ASP A 30 -22.32 -3.22 -2.74
CA ASP A 30 -21.60 -2.11 -2.13
C ASP A 30 -22.34 -1.53 -0.92
N ALA A 31 -23.65 -1.40 -1.01
CA ALA A 31 -24.50 -0.93 0.09
C ALA A 31 -24.48 -1.91 1.29
N ALA A 32 -24.56 -3.22 1.02
CA ALA A 32 -24.49 -4.24 2.07
C ALA A 32 -23.12 -4.25 2.76
N ALA A 33 -22.03 -4.11 2.00
CA ALA A 33 -20.68 -4.04 2.55
C ALA A 33 -20.50 -2.79 3.43
N GLN A 34 -20.99 -1.63 3.01
CA GLN A 34 -20.95 -0.39 3.81
C GLN A 34 -21.78 -0.51 5.09
N THR A 35 -22.96 -1.08 5.01
CA THR A 35 -23.82 -1.32 6.18
C THR A 35 -23.10 -2.22 7.18
N GLU A 36 -22.56 -3.33 6.72
CA GLU A 36 -21.85 -4.28 7.58
C GLU A 36 -20.58 -3.64 8.17
N LEU A 37 -19.79 -2.91 7.37
CA LEU A 37 -18.62 -2.19 7.88
C LEU A 37 -19.01 -1.23 9.00
N SER A 38 -20.07 -0.44 8.81
CA SER A 38 -20.56 0.51 9.82
C SER A 38 -21.01 -0.19 11.11
N ARG A 39 -21.52 -1.42 11.00
CA ARG A 39 -21.95 -2.22 12.13
C ARG A 39 -20.79 -2.75 12.98
N ILE A 40 -19.74 -3.29 12.35
CA ILE A 40 -18.68 -4.04 13.05
C ILE A 40 -17.37 -3.29 13.22
N ALA A 41 -17.15 -2.20 12.47
CA ALA A 41 -15.87 -1.48 12.44
C ALA A 41 -15.91 -0.12 13.13
N ASP A 42 -14.82 0.20 13.82
CA ASP A 42 -14.37 1.56 14.12
C ASP A 42 -13.46 1.99 12.97
N VAL A 43 -13.84 3.07 12.28
CA VAL A 43 -13.15 3.55 11.07
C VAL A 43 -12.66 4.97 11.28
N ARG A 44 -11.35 5.17 11.10
CA ARG A 44 -10.74 6.50 11.03
C ARG A 44 -10.19 6.71 9.63
N MET A 45 -10.70 7.71 8.93
CA MET A 45 -10.31 8.04 7.56
C MET A 45 -9.33 9.20 7.53
N ALA A 46 -8.39 9.12 6.60
CA ALA A 46 -7.42 10.18 6.29
C ALA A 46 -6.65 10.72 7.50
N VAL A 47 -6.29 9.83 8.42
CA VAL A 47 -5.34 10.13 9.49
C VAL A 47 -4.00 10.48 8.84
N MET A 48 -3.46 11.65 9.15
CA MET A 48 -2.13 12.04 8.63
C MET A 48 -1.05 11.39 9.51
N VAL A 49 -0.43 10.36 8.97
CA VAL A 49 0.69 9.67 9.64
C VAL A 49 1.97 10.41 9.31
N PRO A 50 2.66 10.97 10.32
CA PRO A 50 3.88 11.72 10.08
C PRO A 50 5.04 10.79 9.73
N MET A 51 5.76 11.13 8.67
CA MET A 51 7.04 10.50 8.33
C MET A 51 8.18 11.25 9.04
N ARG A 52 9.37 10.67 9.06
CA ARG A 52 10.57 11.22 9.75
C ARG A 52 10.96 12.62 9.31
N ASP A 53 10.59 13.01 8.11
CA ASP A 53 10.84 14.34 7.53
C ASP A 53 9.68 15.33 7.75
N GLY A 54 8.66 14.93 8.51
CA GLY A 54 7.48 15.73 8.81
C GLY A 54 6.37 15.70 7.77
N VAL A 55 6.58 15.02 6.63
CA VAL A 55 5.52 14.86 5.64
C VAL A 55 4.44 13.93 6.18
N GLY A 56 3.17 14.35 6.11
CA GLY A 56 2.03 13.52 6.50
C GLY A 56 1.52 12.65 5.36
N LEU A 57 1.29 11.37 5.61
CA LEU A 57 0.69 10.45 4.65
C LEU A 57 -0.73 10.05 5.07
N ALA A 58 -1.68 10.24 4.17
CA ALA A 58 -3.08 9.97 4.42
C ALA A 58 -3.33 8.46 4.55
N THR A 59 -3.95 8.09 5.66
CA THR A 59 -4.09 6.70 6.08
C THR A 59 -5.48 6.44 6.62
N ASN A 60 -6.16 5.40 6.13
CA ASN A 60 -7.39 4.91 6.74
C ASN A 60 -7.08 3.74 7.67
N VAL A 61 -7.72 3.73 8.83
CA VAL A 61 -7.60 2.69 9.85
C VAL A 61 -8.96 2.08 10.11
N TYR A 62 -9.07 0.78 9.96
CA TYR A 62 -10.27 0.00 10.21
C TYR A 62 -9.98 -1.00 11.31
N ARG A 63 -10.82 -1.03 12.36
CA ARG A 63 -10.66 -1.94 13.50
C ARG A 63 -12.00 -2.56 13.88
N PRO A 64 -12.01 -3.82 14.37
CA PRO A 64 -13.22 -4.36 15.01
C PRO A 64 -13.63 -3.49 16.21
N LYS A 65 -14.91 -3.14 16.33
CA LYS A 65 -15.43 -2.34 17.47
C LYS A 65 -15.21 -2.99 18.83
N ASN A 66 -15.31 -4.32 18.89
CA ASN A 66 -15.26 -5.08 20.13
C ASN A 66 -14.04 -6.00 20.18
N ALA A 67 -12.85 -5.46 19.87
CA ALA A 67 -11.62 -6.22 19.95
C ALA A 67 -11.31 -6.57 21.42
N PRO A 68 -10.99 -7.83 21.74
CA PRO A 68 -10.70 -8.24 23.12
C PRO A 68 -9.33 -7.77 23.63
N GLY A 69 -8.51 -7.21 22.75
CA GLY A 69 -7.15 -6.75 23.06
C GLY A 69 -6.44 -6.16 21.86
N PRO A 70 -5.13 -5.92 21.95
CA PRO A 70 -4.33 -5.42 20.83
C PRO A 70 -4.36 -6.38 19.63
N LEU A 71 -4.39 -5.81 18.44
CA LEU A 71 -4.63 -6.50 17.17
C LEU A 71 -3.37 -6.63 16.32
N PRO A 72 -3.17 -7.75 15.63
CA PRO A 72 -2.27 -7.79 14.48
C PRO A 72 -2.86 -6.94 13.36
N THR A 73 -2.01 -6.38 12.51
CA THR A 73 -2.41 -5.45 11.45
C THR A 73 -2.09 -6.02 10.08
N VAL A 74 -3.02 -5.87 9.14
CA VAL A 74 -2.75 -5.99 7.70
C VAL A 74 -2.63 -4.59 7.13
N PHE A 75 -1.51 -4.32 6.47
CA PHE A 75 -1.14 -3.01 5.96
C PHE A 75 -0.96 -3.01 4.44
N VAL A 76 -1.59 -2.04 3.78
CA VAL A 76 -1.50 -1.78 2.34
C VAL A 76 -1.00 -0.36 2.12
N ARG A 77 0.00 -0.18 1.26
CA ARG A 77 0.36 1.12 0.69
C ARG A 77 0.05 1.11 -0.79
N THR A 78 -0.43 2.23 -1.30
CA THR A 78 -0.96 2.25 -2.67
C THR A 78 -0.83 3.63 -3.31
N PRO A 79 -0.47 3.70 -4.61
CA PRO A 79 -0.51 4.92 -5.39
C PRO A 79 -1.92 5.23 -5.92
N TYR A 80 -2.90 4.35 -5.67
CA TYR A 80 -4.26 4.46 -6.22
C TYR A 80 -5.24 5.12 -5.26
N ASN A 81 -6.40 5.59 -5.80
CA ASN A 81 -7.47 6.20 -5.02
C ASN A 81 -8.29 5.14 -4.26
N GLU A 82 -7.65 4.49 -3.30
CA GLU A 82 -8.29 3.42 -2.51
C GLU A 82 -8.73 3.86 -1.11
N LEU A 83 -8.39 5.10 -0.70
CA LEU A 83 -8.85 5.66 0.58
C LEU A 83 -10.28 6.19 0.49
N ALA A 84 -10.76 6.54 -0.69
CA ALA A 84 -12.13 6.96 -0.92
C ALA A 84 -13.13 5.85 -0.56
N ASN A 85 -14.40 6.16 -0.57
CA ASN A 85 -15.48 5.22 -0.32
C ASN A 85 -15.57 4.20 -1.48
N ASN A 86 -14.65 3.25 -1.46
CA ASN A 86 -14.37 2.29 -2.51
C ASN A 86 -14.86 0.90 -2.06
N ALA A 87 -15.72 0.30 -2.86
CA ALA A 87 -16.32 -1.01 -2.56
C ALA A 87 -15.29 -2.13 -2.37
N ARG A 88 -14.20 -2.10 -3.15
CA ARG A 88 -13.10 -3.08 -3.01
C ARG A 88 -12.42 -2.92 -1.66
N THR A 89 -12.02 -1.71 -1.28
CA THR A 89 -11.39 -1.43 0.00
C THR A 89 -12.31 -1.79 1.17
N THR A 90 -13.60 -1.47 1.06
CA THR A 90 -14.61 -1.84 2.06
C THR A 90 -14.67 -3.36 2.28
N ARG A 91 -14.75 -4.16 1.21
CA ARG A 91 -14.79 -5.62 1.32
C ARG A 91 -13.48 -6.20 1.86
N THR A 92 -12.35 -5.62 1.46
CA THR A 92 -11.03 -6.00 1.98
C THR A 92 -10.93 -5.72 3.47
N ALA A 93 -11.36 -4.54 3.91
CA ALA A 93 -11.41 -4.20 5.33
C ALA A 93 -12.29 -5.19 6.12
N LEU A 94 -13.52 -5.45 5.65
CA LEU A 94 -14.41 -6.44 6.24
C LEU A 94 -13.75 -7.81 6.37
N THR A 95 -13.05 -8.26 5.34
CA THR A 95 -12.37 -9.54 5.31
C THR A 95 -11.35 -9.68 6.43
N TRP A 96 -10.61 -8.64 6.72
CA TRP A 96 -9.56 -8.68 7.74
C TRP A 96 -10.08 -8.40 9.15
N ILE A 97 -10.96 -7.40 9.32
CA ILE A 97 -11.50 -7.07 10.65
C ILE A 97 -12.37 -8.20 11.22
N SER A 98 -13.12 -8.92 10.38
CA SER A 98 -13.92 -10.09 10.81
C SER A 98 -13.05 -11.26 11.28
N ARG A 99 -11.77 -11.26 10.92
CA ARG A 99 -10.77 -12.25 11.34
C ARG A 99 -9.92 -11.80 12.53
N GLY A 100 -10.27 -10.67 13.14
CA GLY A 100 -9.57 -10.14 14.31
C GLY A 100 -8.30 -9.35 13.99
N TYR A 101 -8.14 -8.85 12.77
CA TYR A 101 -7.06 -7.95 12.38
C TYR A 101 -7.52 -6.50 12.36
N ALA A 102 -6.63 -5.57 12.63
CA ALA A 102 -6.76 -4.22 12.11
C ALA A 102 -6.40 -4.23 10.61
N PHE A 103 -7.10 -3.43 9.82
CA PHE A 103 -6.74 -3.18 8.42
C PHE A 103 -6.37 -1.71 8.26
N VAL A 104 -5.19 -1.46 7.71
CA VAL A 104 -4.65 -0.11 7.49
C VAL A 104 -4.30 0.04 6.02
N ILE A 105 -4.78 1.12 5.39
CA ILE A 105 -4.44 1.46 4.02
C ILE A 105 -3.97 2.90 3.94
N GLN A 106 -2.83 3.12 3.27
CA GLN A 106 -2.14 4.41 3.17
C GLN A 106 -1.90 4.77 1.71
N ASN A 107 -2.19 6.01 1.33
CA ASN A 107 -1.70 6.55 0.08
C ASN A 107 -0.20 6.82 0.15
N GLU A 108 0.51 6.48 -0.91
CA GLU A 108 1.92 6.82 -1.07
C GLU A 108 2.13 8.33 -1.06
N ARG A 109 3.35 8.73 -0.74
CA ARG A 109 3.80 10.12 -0.76
C ARG A 109 3.42 10.80 -2.08
N GLY A 110 2.93 12.01 -1.99
CA GLY A 110 2.53 12.76 -3.17
C GLY A 110 1.28 12.23 -3.89
N ARG A 111 0.53 11.28 -3.33
CA ARG A 111 -0.71 10.77 -3.91
C ARG A 111 -1.93 11.21 -3.09
N TYR A 112 -2.95 11.72 -3.79
CA TYR A 112 -4.23 12.17 -3.23
C TYR A 112 -4.06 13.10 -2.03
N PHE A 113 -4.39 12.65 -0.83
CA PHE A 113 -4.30 13.43 0.40
C PHE A 113 -2.93 13.34 1.10
N SER A 114 -2.03 12.50 0.63
CA SER A 114 -0.67 12.44 1.14
C SER A 114 0.16 13.62 0.65
N GLY A 115 0.93 14.22 1.54
CA GLY A 115 1.87 15.30 1.23
C GLY A 115 3.11 14.83 0.47
N GLY A 116 3.97 15.79 0.11
CA GLY A 116 5.23 15.56 -0.57
C GLY A 116 5.08 15.24 -2.06
N ASP A 117 6.18 14.87 -2.69
CA ASP A 117 6.24 14.58 -4.12
C ASP A 117 6.22 13.07 -4.37
N TYR A 118 5.45 12.67 -5.38
CA TYR A 118 5.36 11.28 -5.78
C TYR A 118 6.64 10.81 -6.45
N GLN A 119 7.08 9.64 -6.06
CA GLN A 119 8.05 8.84 -6.81
C GLN A 119 7.53 7.43 -6.90
N ILE A 120 7.84 6.75 -7.98
CA ILE A 120 7.46 5.37 -8.19
C ILE A 120 7.94 4.51 -7.02
N LEU A 121 7.07 3.65 -6.53
CA LEU A 121 7.21 2.79 -5.35
C LEU A 121 7.26 3.54 -4.00
N GLY A 122 7.13 4.87 -3.99
CA GLY A 122 6.77 5.64 -2.81
C GLY A 122 7.70 5.54 -1.60
N TYR A 123 9.01 5.56 -1.78
CA TYR A 123 10.01 5.56 -0.68
C TYR A 123 9.82 4.42 0.35
N PRO A 124 9.85 3.15 -0.07
CA PRO A 124 9.54 2.04 0.83
C PRO A 124 10.49 1.90 2.01
N GLN A 125 11.79 2.25 1.82
CA GLN A 125 12.81 2.14 2.86
C GLN A 125 12.62 3.15 4.01
N THR A 126 12.03 4.30 3.72
CA THR A 126 11.79 5.37 4.71
C THR A 126 10.34 5.46 5.10
N ASP A 127 9.45 5.81 4.17
CA ASP A 127 8.01 5.96 4.47
C ASP A 127 7.35 4.64 4.87
N GLY A 128 7.72 3.53 4.23
CA GLY A 128 7.25 2.21 4.62
C GLY A 128 7.68 1.83 6.03
N TYR A 129 8.96 2.10 6.36
CA TYR A 129 9.51 1.86 7.68
C TYR A 129 8.80 2.72 8.76
N ASP A 130 8.64 4.02 8.50
CA ASP A 130 7.99 4.95 9.43
C ASP A 130 6.51 4.60 9.65
N ALA A 131 5.82 4.18 8.60
CA ALA A 131 4.45 3.71 8.70
C ALA A 131 4.33 2.46 9.59
N LEU A 132 5.25 1.49 9.47
CA LEU A 132 5.29 0.33 10.37
C LEU A 132 5.56 0.74 11.81
N THR A 133 6.49 1.67 12.04
CA THR A 133 6.80 2.21 13.36
C THR A 133 5.55 2.86 13.97
N TRP A 134 4.86 3.69 13.20
CA TRP A 134 3.64 4.34 13.67
C TRP A 134 2.53 3.33 14.01
N ILE A 135 2.30 2.33 13.13
CA ILE A 135 1.29 1.28 13.37
C ILE A 135 1.63 0.48 14.63
N ALA A 136 2.89 0.08 14.79
CA ALA A 136 3.32 -0.72 15.94
C ALA A 136 3.18 0.02 17.27
N ALA A 137 3.33 1.35 17.26
CA ALA A 137 3.20 2.21 18.44
C ALA A 137 1.74 2.52 18.83
N GLN A 138 0.75 2.13 18.03
CA GLN A 138 -0.64 2.43 18.34
C GLN A 138 -1.15 1.58 19.53
N PRO A 139 -1.97 2.16 20.44
CA PRO A 139 -2.50 1.44 21.60
C PRO A 139 -3.33 0.19 21.25
N TRP A 140 -3.88 0.16 20.04
CA TRP A 140 -4.67 -0.97 19.53
C TRP A 140 -3.82 -2.02 18.81
N SER A 141 -2.54 -1.80 18.59
CA SER A 141 -1.65 -2.70 17.86
C SER A 141 -0.93 -3.67 18.80
N ASN A 142 -0.77 -4.91 18.39
CA ASN A 142 0.07 -5.88 19.09
C ASN A 142 1.53 -5.87 18.59
N GLY A 143 1.90 -4.90 17.75
CA GLY A 143 3.24 -4.75 17.20
C GLY A 143 3.58 -5.70 16.03
N LYS A 144 2.61 -6.47 15.52
CA LYS A 144 2.81 -7.36 14.37
C LYS A 144 2.05 -6.85 13.16
N VAL A 145 2.76 -6.60 12.06
CA VAL A 145 2.22 -6.06 10.82
C VAL A 145 2.55 -7.00 9.66
N GLY A 146 1.52 -7.46 8.97
CA GLY A 146 1.66 -8.13 7.69
C GLY A 146 1.37 -7.13 6.56
N THR A 147 2.17 -7.13 5.50
CA THR A 147 1.94 -6.30 4.32
C THR A 147 1.26 -7.09 3.22
N LEU A 148 0.35 -6.44 2.49
CA LEU A 148 -0.44 -7.04 1.42
C LEU A 148 -0.51 -6.07 0.24
N GLY A 149 -0.48 -6.58 -0.99
CA GLY A 149 -0.70 -5.78 -2.19
C GLY A 149 -0.51 -6.57 -3.46
N CYS A 150 -0.93 -5.96 -4.57
CA CYS A 150 -0.77 -6.53 -5.91
C CYS A 150 -0.19 -5.45 -6.83
N SER A 151 0.68 -5.83 -7.77
CA SER A 151 1.33 -4.91 -8.71
C SER A 151 2.13 -3.83 -7.96
N SER A 152 1.98 -2.55 -8.26
CA SER A 152 2.67 -1.45 -7.59
C SER A 152 2.48 -1.48 -6.06
N SER A 153 1.28 -1.82 -5.58
CA SER A 153 1.04 -2.01 -4.13
C SER A 153 1.75 -3.25 -3.54
N ALA A 154 2.43 -4.05 -4.35
CA ALA A 154 3.23 -5.20 -3.92
C ALA A 154 4.74 -4.93 -3.97
N GLU A 155 5.20 -4.20 -4.97
CA GLU A 155 6.63 -4.04 -5.26
C GLU A 155 7.40 -3.36 -4.12
N TRP A 156 6.80 -2.40 -3.43
CA TRP A 156 7.41 -1.72 -2.29
C TRP A 156 7.68 -2.64 -1.09
N GLN A 157 6.95 -3.77 -0.97
CA GLN A 157 7.05 -4.65 0.20
C GLN A 157 8.41 -5.32 0.32
N LEU A 158 9.03 -5.71 -0.80
CA LEU A 158 10.34 -6.34 -0.82
C LEU A 158 11.43 -5.35 -0.36
N ALA A 159 11.41 -4.13 -0.88
CA ALA A 159 12.35 -3.09 -0.48
C ALA A 159 12.19 -2.67 1.00
N LEU A 160 10.96 -2.72 1.53
CA LEU A 160 10.70 -2.54 2.95
C LEU A 160 11.23 -3.73 3.77
N ALA A 161 11.02 -4.96 3.31
CA ALA A 161 11.46 -6.17 4.02
C ALA A 161 12.99 -6.18 4.22
N ALA A 162 13.75 -5.71 3.24
CA ALA A 162 15.19 -5.55 3.32
C ALA A 162 15.65 -4.60 4.46
N GLN A 163 14.75 -3.74 4.99
CA GLN A 163 15.03 -2.88 6.13
C GLN A 163 14.91 -3.58 7.49
N ASN A 164 14.48 -4.84 7.53
CA ASN A 164 14.36 -5.65 8.74
C ASN A 164 13.60 -4.96 9.90
N HIS A 165 12.48 -4.30 9.59
CA HIS A 165 11.69 -3.64 10.63
C HIS A 165 11.11 -4.67 11.61
N PRO A 166 11.28 -4.52 12.95
CA PRO A 166 10.91 -5.54 13.93
C PRO A 166 9.41 -5.87 13.98
N ALA A 167 8.57 -4.94 13.54
CA ALA A 167 7.13 -5.17 13.43
C ALA A 167 6.70 -5.86 12.12
N HIS A 168 7.55 -5.93 11.11
CA HIS A 168 7.22 -6.55 9.81
C HIS A 168 7.24 -8.07 9.93
N ALA A 169 6.07 -8.67 10.14
CA ALA A 169 5.93 -10.09 10.48
C ALA A 169 5.69 -11.01 9.28
N ALA A 170 5.11 -10.48 8.21
CA ALA A 170 4.80 -11.23 6.99
C ALA A 170 4.58 -10.28 5.81
N MET A 171 4.72 -10.80 4.59
CA MET A 171 4.36 -10.07 3.37
C MET A 171 3.69 -10.97 2.34
N VAL A 172 2.77 -10.39 1.56
CA VAL A 172 2.09 -11.05 0.44
C VAL A 172 2.19 -10.15 -0.80
N PRO A 173 3.34 -10.12 -1.48
CA PRO A 173 3.60 -9.29 -2.64
C PRO A 173 3.11 -9.97 -3.93
N GLN A 174 1.84 -9.82 -4.25
CA GLN A 174 1.23 -10.44 -5.43
C GLN A 174 1.63 -9.69 -6.70
N ALA A 175 2.03 -10.43 -7.72
CA ALA A 175 2.43 -9.88 -9.02
C ALA A 175 3.43 -8.71 -8.91
N SER A 176 4.38 -8.81 -7.99
CA SER A 176 5.50 -7.89 -7.86
C SER A 176 6.50 -8.08 -9.00
N GLY A 177 7.21 -7.00 -9.34
CA GLY A 177 8.31 -7.08 -10.30
C GLY A 177 9.52 -7.83 -9.77
N ALA A 178 10.42 -8.17 -10.69
CA ALA A 178 11.65 -8.91 -10.37
C ALA A 178 12.71 -8.07 -9.62
N GLY A 179 12.49 -6.77 -9.45
CA GLY A 179 13.49 -5.86 -8.88
C GLY A 179 14.46 -5.30 -9.92
N ILE A 180 15.40 -4.49 -9.45
CA ILE A 180 16.42 -3.81 -10.24
C ILE A 180 17.78 -4.21 -9.71
N GLY A 181 18.79 -4.31 -10.56
CA GLY A 181 20.15 -4.55 -10.14
C GLY A 181 20.84 -5.65 -10.90
N LYS A 182 21.96 -6.12 -10.36
CA LYS A 182 22.81 -7.09 -11.03
C LYS A 182 22.48 -8.51 -10.61
N VAL A 183 22.16 -9.34 -11.60
CA VAL A 183 21.92 -10.78 -11.40
C VAL A 183 22.96 -11.55 -12.24
N GLY A 184 23.97 -12.06 -11.58
CA GLY A 184 25.10 -12.68 -12.26
C GLY A 184 25.82 -11.67 -13.19
N ARG A 185 25.86 -11.96 -14.50
CA ARG A 185 26.43 -11.06 -15.52
C ARG A 185 25.44 -10.09 -16.14
N PHE A 186 24.16 -10.19 -15.77
CA PHE A 186 23.10 -9.38 -16.36
C PHE A 186 22.74 -8.23 -15.43
N GLN A 187 22.37 -7.10 -16.03
CA GLN A 187 21.76 -5.98 -15.33
C GLN A 187 20.24 -6.03 -15.55
N GLU A 188 19.51 -6.30 -14.49
CA GLU A 188 18.06 -6.29 -14.51
C GLU A 188 17.52 -4.88 -14.27
N GLN A 189 16.51 -4.50 -15.02
CA GLN A 189 15.86 -3.19 -14.93
C GLN A 189 14.39 -3.36 -14.47
N GLY A 190 14.13 -4.43 -13.75
CA GLY A 190 12.81 -4.73 -13.21
C GLY A 190 11.78 -4.92 -14.31
N ASN A 191 10.65 -4.25 -14.13
CA ASN A 191 9.54 -4.30 -15.07
C ASN A 191 9.65 -3.30 -16.23
N TRP A 192 10.65 -2.40 -16.24
CA TRP A 192 10.74 -1.29 -17.18
C TRP A 192 11.12 -1.70 -18.58
N TYR A 193 11.99 -2.71 -18.68
CA TYR A 193 12.52 -3.19 -19.94
C TYR A 193 12.39 -4.70 -20.08
N THR A 194 12.24 -5.15 -21.31
CA THR A 194 12.35 -6.57 -21.67
C THR A 194 13.25 -6.67 -22.90
N GLY A 195 14.41 -7.29 -22.74
CA GLY A 195 15.38 -7.41 -23.82
C GLY A 195 15.85 -6.08 -24.40
N GLY A 196 15.94 -5.03 -23.58
CA GLY A 196 16.32 -3.68 -24.01
C GLY A 196 15.17 -2.84 -24.59
N VAL A 197 13.96 -3.37 -24.66
CA VAL A 197 12.78 -2.65 -25.15
C VAL A 197 11.94 -2.17 -23.97
N PRO A 198 11.61 -0.85 -23.90
CA PRO A 198 10.70 -0.33 -22.88
C PRO A 198 9.32 -0.99 -22.96
N ARG A 199 8.73 -1.30 -21.83
CA ARG A 199 7.40 -1.95 -21.79
C ARG A 199 6.30 -0.91 -21.86
N SER A 200 5.45 -0.99 -22.87
CA SER A 200 4.35 -0.06 -23.12
C SER A 200 3.35 0.03 -21.96
N LEU A 201 3.21 -1.03 -21.16
CA LEU A 201 2.38 -1.01 -19.95
C LEU A 201 2.70 0.18 -19.03
N PHE A 202 3.98 0.51 -18.87
CA PHE A 202 4.39 1.57 -17.96
C PHE A 202 4.12 2.97 -18.49
N PHE A 203 4.12 3.18 -19.81
CA PHE A 203 3.67 4.45 -20.39
C PHE A 203 2.22 4.74 -20.04
N VAL A 204 1.34 3.75 -20.29
CA VAL A 204 -0.09 3.85 -20.01
C VAL A 204 -0.35 4.04 -18.53
N TRP A 205 0.33 3.25 -17.69
CA TRP A 205 0.17 3.29 -16.25
C TRP A 205 0.63 4.62 -15.65
N LEU A 206 1.80 5.10 -16.04
CA LEU A 206 2.35 6.36 -15.53
C LEU A 206 1.55 7.57 -15.98
N TYR A 207 1.05 7.58 -17.20
CA TYR A 207 0.10 8.59 -17.63
C TYR A 207 -1.08 8.71 -16.68
N GLY A 208 -1.57 7.60 -16.13
CA GLY A 208 -2.66 7.59 -15.15
C GLY A 208 -2.23 7.92 -13.72
N VAL A 209 -1.04 7.52 -13.31
CA VAL A 209 -0.61 7.55 -11.91
C VAL A 209 0.31 8.74 -11.61
N ASP A 210 1.30 8.98 -12.44
CA ASP A 210 2.28 10.06 -12.24
C ASP A 210 1.78 11.37 -12.87
N ASN A 211 0.72 11.94 -12.29
CA ASN A 211 0.15 13.17 -12.80
C ASN A 211 0.31 14.32 -11.83
N PRO A 212 1.06 15.37 -12.20
CA PRO A 212 1.17 16.60 -11.42
C PRO A 212 -0.14 17.43 -11.37
N LEU A 213 -1.08 17.22 -12.30
CA LEU A 213 -2.37 17.91 -12.36
C LEU A 213 -3.40 17.33 -11.36
N ARG A 214 -2.95 16.84 -10.22
CA ARG A 214 -3.82 16.37 -9.15
C ARG A 214 -4.38 17.53 -8.33
N ALA A 215 -5.51 17.29 -7.70
CA ALA A 215 -6.06 18.25 -6.74
C ALA A 215 -5.05 18.47 -5.60
N GLN A 216 -4.77 19.74 -5.32
CA GLN A 216 -3.96 20.14 -4.18
C GLN A 216 -4.88 20.34 -2.98
N ILE A 217 -4.71 19.52 -1.95
CA ILE A 217 -5.49 19.62 -0.73
C ILE A 217 -4.68 20.43 0.29
N PRO A 218 -5.25 21.50 0.88
CA PRO A 218 -4.58 22.26 1.92
C PRO A 218 -4.18 21.35 3.10
N VAL A 219 -2.97 21.54 3.60
CA VAL A 219 -2.43 20.70 4.70
C VAL A 219 -3.06 21.04 6.04
N ASP A 220 -3.57 22.24 6.20
CA ASP A 220 -4.11 22.83 7.43
C ASP A 220 -5.60 22.59 7.67
N ILE A 221 -6.28 21.84 6.78
CA ILE A 221 -7.68 21.48 7.02
C ILE A 221 -7.80 20.51 8.21
N ASP A 222 -8.89 20.68 8.98
CA ASP A 222 -9.17 19.81 10.12
C ASP A 222 -9.43 18.35 9.70
N GLN A 223 -9.28 17.43 10.66
CA GLN A 223 -9.40 16.01 10.42
C GLN A 223 -10.80 15.58 9.93
N GLU A 224 -11.86 16.21 10.41
CA GLU A 224 -13.23 15.86 10.02
C GLU A 224 -13.50 16.27 8.57
N THR A 225 -13.10 17.50 8.20
CA THR A 225 -13.19 17.98 6.83
C THR A 225 -12.38 17.11 5.88
N ARG A 226 -11.14 16.74 6.25
CA ARG A 226 -10.30 15.84 5.46
C ARG A 226 -10.98 14.47 5.26
N ALA A 227 -11.51 13.88 6.32
CA ALA A 227 -12.19 12.58 6.25
C ALA A 227 -13.43 12.64 5.33
N ARG A 228 -14.17 13.76 5.36
CA ARG A 228 -15.30 14.01 4.46
C ARG A 228 -14.87 14.14 3.01
N LEU A 229 -13.81 14.91 2.74
CA LEU A 229 -13.27 15.07 1.39
C LEU A 229 -12.80 13.74 0.80
N VAL A 230 -12.03 12.95 1.56
CA VAL A 230 -11.58 11.62 1.14
C VAL A 230 -12.75 10.71 0.79
N ARG A 231 -13.83 10.79 1.55
CA ARG A 231 -14.99 9.93 1.38
C ARG A 231 -15.79 10.23 0.10
N TYR A 232 -15.94 11.50 -0.23
CA TYR A 232 -16.95 11.93 -1.21
C TYR A 232 -16.37 12.58 -2.48
N ASN A 233 -15.11 12.97 -2.49
CA ASN A 233 -14.55 13.62 -3.67
C ASN A 233 -13.73 12.65 -4.54
N ASP A 234 -14.01 12.69 -5.82
CA ASP A 234 -13.15 12.11 -6.84
C ASP A 234 -11.98 13.07 -7.10
N LEU A 235 -10.80 12.66 -6.68
CA LEU A 235 -9.56 13.42 -6.86
C LEU A 235 -8.71 12.90 -8.02
N ASP A 236 -9.22 11.94 -8.77
CA ASP A 236 -8.51 11.47 -9.96
C ASP A 236 -8.47 12.56 -11.03
N ALA A 237 -7.27 12.79 -11.56
CA ALA A 237 -7.09 13.77 -12.61
C ALA A 237 -7.87 13.36 -13.87
N LYS A 238 -8.65 14.30 -14.39
CA LYS A 238 -9.36 14.11 -15.66
C LYS A 238 -8.41 14.46 -16.79
N LYS A 239 -7.95 13.46 -17.50
CA LYS A 239 -7.00 13.59 -18.59
C LYS A 239 -7.67 13.35 -19.94
N PRO A 240 -7.16 13.94 -21.03
CA PRO A 240 -7.57 13.60 -22.38
C PRO A 240 -7.41 12.10 -22.66
N GLU A 241 -8.31 11.57 -23.44
CA GLU A 241 -8.15 10.20 -23.97
C GLU A 241 -7.00 10.15 -24.96
N VAL A 242 -6.14 9.15 -24.82
CA VAL A 242 -4.98 8.93 -25.68
C VAL A 242 -5.23 7.73 -26.59
N ASN A 243 -4.96 7.88 -27.89
CA ASN A 243 -4.92 6.76 -28.80
C ASN A 243 -3.63 5.96 -28.59
N TRP A 244 -3.61 5.09 -27.58
CA TRP A 244 -2.44 4.30 -27.23
C TRP A 244 -1.87 3.44 -28.36
N PRO A 245 -2.67 2.77 -29.21
CA PRO A 245 -2.14 2.05 -30.39
C PRO A 245 -1.28 2.91 -31.34
N SER A 246 -1.56 4.21 -31.38
CA SER A 246 -0.74 5.18 -32.13
C SER A 246 0.42 5.68 -31.29
N GLN A 247 0.14 6.07 -30.05
CA GLN A 247 1.13 6.75 -29.17
C GLN A 247 2.32 5.85 -28.82
N ILE A 248 2.12 4.55 -28.61
CA ILE A 248 3.22 3.61 -28.32
C ILE A 248 4.21 3.42 -29.49
N ARG A 249 3.90 3.97 -30.68
CA ARG A 249 4.81 4.00 -31.84
C ARG A 249 5.57 5.31 -31.97
N HIS A 250 5.35 6.22 -31.04
CA HIS A 250 6.01 7.52 -31.02
C HIS A 250 7.54 7.38 -30.85
N LEU A 251 8.28 8.16 -31.60
CA LEU A 251 9.73 8.24 -31.50
C LEU A 251 10.17 9.72 -31.48
N PRO A 252 11.12 10.06 -30.62
CA PRO A 252 11.85 9.20 -29.68
C PRO A 252 10.97 8.80 -28.48
N VAL A 253 11.27 7.65 -27.91
CA VAL A 253 10.46 7.05 -26.81
C VAL A 253 10.47 7.89 -25.54
N ASP A 254 11.57 8.59 -25.27
CA ASP A 254 11.77 9.47 -24.11
C ASP A 254 10.99 10.80 -24.18
N GLN A 255 10.24 11.03 -25.25
CA GLN A 255 9.36 12.20 -25.42
C GLN A 255 7.89 11.80 -25.57
N MET A 256 7.58 10.52 -25.41
CA MET A 256 6.25 9.97 -25.70
C MET A 256 5.14 10.62 -24.86
N LEU A 257 5.37 10.90 -23.59
CA LEU A 257 4.38 11.51 -22.71
C LEU A 257 4.42 13.04 -22.76
N SER A 258 5.60 13.63 -22.87
CA SER A 258 5.73 15.09 -22.99
C SER A 258 5.07 15.64 -24.24
N ASP A 259 5.10 14.92 -25.36
CA ASP A 259 4.43 15.29 -26.59
C ASP A 259 2.89 15.22 -26.51
N LEU A 260 2.36 14.61 -25.46
CA LEU A 260 0.94 14.71 -25.11
C LEU A 260 0.59 15.98 -24.33
N GLY A 261 1.56 16.89 -24.13
CA GLY A 261 1.41 18.10 -23.32
C GLY A 261 1.52 17.83 -21.81
N GLU A 262 1.98 16.65 -21.41
CA GLU A 262 2.26 16.33 -20.02
C GLU A 262 3.59 16.97 -19.59
N PRO A 263 3.72 17.44 -18.35
CA PRO A 263 5.03 17.77 -17.79
C PRO A 263 5.95 16.55 -17.82
N PRO A 264 7.28 16.75 -17.77
CA PRO A 264 8.23 15.63 -17.76
C PRO A 264 7.83 14.59 -16.72
N ALA A 265 7.41 13.43 -17.20
CA ALA A 265 6.93 12.35 -16.35
C ALA A 265 8.11 11.58 -15.77
N THR A 266 7.91 10.94 -14.63
CA THR A 266 8.88 10.01 -14.03
C THR A 266 9.35 8.95 -15.03
N PHE A 267 8.49 8.53 -15.94
CA PHE A 267 8.81 7.55 -16.97
C PHE A 267 9.96 8.00 -17.88
N GLU A 268 9.91 9.22 -18.43
CA GLU A 268 10.94 9.76 -19.34
C GLU A 268 12.27 9.91 -18.60
N GLN A 269 12.22 10.27 -17.32
CA GLN A 269 13.40 10.28 -16.46
C GLN A 269 13.97 8.87 -16.25
N LEU A 270 13.10 7.86 -16.09
CA LEU A 270 13.51 6.48 -15.86
C LEU A 270 14.15 5.84 -17.09
N ILE A 271 13.58 6.02 -18.26
CA ILE A 271 14.14 5.44 -19.49
C ILE A 271 15.44 6.11 -19.93
N ALA A 272 15.67 7.36 -19.53
CA ALA A 272 16.93 8.05 -19.77
C ALA A 272 18.09 7.53 -18.89
N ARG A 273 17.78 6.78 -17.80
CA ARG A 273 18.79 6.24 -16.89
C ARG A 273 19.55 5.08 -17.53
N THR A 274 20.85 5.09 -17.41
CA THR A 274 21.67 3.91 -17.73
C THR A 274 21.42 2.79 -16.70
N PRO A 275 21.67 1.52 -17.04
CA PRO A 275 21.50 0.41 -16.10
C PRO A 275 22.28 0.55 -14.78
N ALA A 276 23.41 1.26 -14.81
CA ALA A 276 24.27 1.47 -13.64
C ALA A 276 23.96 2.76 -12.86
N ASP A 277 22.92 3.51 -13.24
CA ASP A 277 22.58 4.78 -12.59
C ASP A 277 22.23 4.56 -11.11
N PRO A 278 22.95 5.21 -10.16
CA PRO A 278 22.68 5.06 -8.74
C PRO A 278 21.28 5.55 -8.32
N ALA A 279 20.62 6.37 -9.13
CA ALA A 279 19.26 6.82 -8.89
C ALA A 279 18.23 5.67 -8.89
N TRP A 280 18.54 4.51 -9.46
CA TRP A 280 17.73 3.32 -9.33
C TRP A 280 17.57 2.84 -7.87
N ARG A 281 18.53 3.15 -7.00
CA ARG A 281 18.49 2.77 -5.58
C ARG A 281 17.55 3.62 -4.74
N GLN A 282 17.11 4.77 -5.24
CA GLN A 282 16.38 5.74 -4.43
C GLN A 282 14.92 5.36 -4.13
N GLY A 283 14.29 4.58 -4.95
CA GLY A 283 12.88 4.26 -4.79
C GLY A 283 12.51 2.81 -5.00
N GLY A 284 13.45 1.93 -5.29
CA GLY A 284 13.14 0.59 -5.79
C GLY A 284 13.76 -0.56 -5.01
N LEU A 285 13.33 -1.71 -5.44
CA LEU A 285 13.94 -2.99 -5.20
C LEU A 285 15.29 -3.06 -5.88
N TYR A 286 16.35 -3.10 -5.11
CA TYR A 286 17.67 -3.38 -5.64
C TYR A 286 18.07 -4.79 -5.22
N HIS A 287 18.48 -5.63 -6.15
CA HIS A 287 18.81 -7.04 -5.85
C HIS A 287 19.90 -7.17 -4.79
N ASP A 288 20.86 -6.25 -4.77
CA ASP A 288 21.94 -6.25 -3.79
C ASP A 288 21.46 -5.99 -2.35
N ASP A 289 20.27 -5.40 -2.19
CA ASP A 289 19.68 -5.10 -0.88
C ASP A 289 18.84 -6.27 -0.33
N MET A 290 18.65 -7.32 -1.14
CA MET A 290 17.83 -8.50 -0.80
C MET A 290 18.68 -9.74 -0.48
N GLY A 291 19.99 -9.61 -0.45
CA GLY A 291 20.93 -10.70 -0.23
C GLY A 291 21.01 -11.24 1.20
#